data_95eff591c5a1e3e800688f41f349dd09
#
_entry.id   95eff591c5a1e3e800688f41f349dd09
#
_cell.length_a   1.000
_cell.length_b   1.000
_cell.length_c   1.000
_cell.angle_alpha   90.00
_cell.angle_beta   90.00
_cell.angle_gamma   90.00
#
_symmetry.space_group_name_H-M   'P 1'
#
loop_
_entity.id
_entity.type
_entity.pdbx_description
1 polymer ?
#
loop_
_entity_poly.entity_id
_entity_poly.type
_entity_poly.pdbx_seq_one_letter_code
_entity_poly.pdbx_strand_id
1 'polypeptide(L)'
;MTQPAHDALAPSRWIERFAALVPPGARVLDVAAGHGRNARHLARRGVRVLAVDRDAAALATLQGVAGVDTRVADLEGAHWPLAGERFDGIVVVHYLHRPSLPLLLDALADDGVLLYETFATGNERFGRPSNPAFLLRANELLDVVAQRLTIVAFEQGEIGGARAAVVQRLAAVGTARGWPPALP
;
A
#
# COMPACT_ATOMS: atom_id res chain seq x y z
N MET A 1 -14.49 12.90 26.57
CA MET A 1 -13.96 11.57 26.23
C MET A 1 -13.57 11.60 24.76
N THR A 2 -12.35 12.03 24.51
CA THR A 2 -11.80 12.33 23.17
C THR A 2 -10.80 11.24 22.80
N GLN A 3 -11.19 10.31 21.93
CA GLN A 3 -10.27 9.36 21.34
C GLN A 3 -10.59 9.06 19.86
N PRO A 4 -10.45 10.06 18.95
CA PRO A 4 -10.35 9.76 17.53
C PRO A 4 -9.00 10.11 16.90
N ALA A 5 -8.12 10.88 17.54
CA ALA A 5 -6.89 11.36 16.88
C ALA A 5 -5.76 10.32 16.81
N HIS A 6 -5.64 9.40 17.78
CA HIS A 6 -4.57 8.39 17.79
C HIS A 6 -4.78 7.30 16.73
N ASP A 7 -6.01 6.95 16.41
CA ASP A 7 -6.34 5.88 15.46
C ASP A 7 -6.15 6.32 13.99
N ALA A 8 -6.20 7.62 13.72
CA ALA A 8 -5.97 8.18 12.39
C ALA A 8 -4.48 8.11 11.97
N LEU A 9 -3.56 8.01 12.93
CA LEU A 9 -2.11 7.94 12.71
C LEU A 9 -1.54 6.52 12.83
N ALA A 10 -2.33 5.53 13.25
CA ALA A 10 -1.89 4.15 13.30
C ALA A 10 -1.73 3.59 11.87
N PRO A 11 -0.64 2.85 11.58
CA PRO A 11 -0.48 2.20 10.29
C PRO A 11 -1.58 1.16 10.06
N SER A 12 -1.75 0.73 8.81
CA SER A 12 -2.54 -0.47 8.54
C SER A 12 -1.93 -1.66 9.29
N ARG A 13 -2.76 -2.45 9.97
CA ARG A 13 -2.31 -3.68 10.64
C ARG A 13 -1.68 -4.68 9.67
N TRP A 14 -2.10 -4.65 8.41
CA TRP A 14 -1.49 -5.46 7.36
C TRP A 14 -0.07 -5.01 7.06
N ILE A 15 0.12 -3.70 6.90
CA ILE A 15 1.45 -3.13 6.69
C ILE A 15 2.35 -3.37 7.91
N GLU A 16 1.84 -3.14 9.12
CA GLU A 16 2.57 -3.39 10.36
C GLU A 16 3.04 -4.84 10.45
N ARG A 17 2.15 -5.80 10.16
CA ARG A 17 2.45 -7.24 10.20
C ARG A 17 3.55 -7.63 9.23
N PHE A 18 3.52 -7.13 7.99
CA PHE A 18 4.44 -7.55 6.94
C PHE A 18 5.59 -6.57 6.67
N ALA A 19 5.71 -5.48 7.44
CA ALA A 19 6.78 -4.51 7.30
C ALA A 19 8.19 -5.12 7.41
N ALA A 20 8.34 -6.23 8.14
CA ALA A 20 9.62 -6.93 8.29
C ALA A 20 10.14 -7.56 6.97
N LEU A 21 9.28 -7.76 5.97
CA LEU A 21 9.71 -8.18 4.63
C LEU A 21 10.54 -7.11 3.92
N VAL A 22 10.37 -5.84 4.30
CA VAL A 22 11.12 -4.70 3.75
C VAL A 22 12.35 -4.45 4.61
N PRO A 23 13.57 -4.63 4.09
CA PRO A 23 14.79 -4.45 4.88
C PRO A 23 15.03 -2.96 5.19
N PRO A 24 15.75 -2.65 6.28
CA PRO A 24 16.25 -1.30 6.53
C PRO A 24 17.08 -0.78 5.36
N GLY A 25 16.99 0.53 5.09
CA GLY A 25 17.67 1.17 3.96
C GLY A 25 16.97 1.02 2.61
N ALA A 26 15.97 0.13 2.49
CA ALA A 26 15.17 -0.03 1.28
C ALA A 26 14.48 1.27 0.87
N ARG A 27 14.30 1.47 -0.43
CA ARG A 27 13.50 2.56 -1.01
C ARG A 27 12.08 2.09 -1.27
N VAL A 28 11.10 2.68 -0.59
CA VAL A 28 9.69 2.27 -0.64
C VAL A 28 8.81 3.39 -1.18
N LEU A 29 7.86 3.03 -2.04
CA LEU A 29 6.79 3.90 -2.48
C LEU A 29 5.55 3.67 -1.61
N ASP A 30 5.03 4.73 -0.99
CA ASP A 30 3.70 4.73 -0.35
C ASP A 30 2.71 5.43 -1.30
N VAL A 31 1.83 4.63 -1.90
CA VAL A 31 0.91 5.04 -2.98
C VAL A 31 -0.36 5.62 -2.39
N ALA A 32 -0.76 6.82 -2.82
CA ALA A 32 -1.90 7.55 -2.28
C ALA A 32 -1.80 7.65 -0.74
N ALA A 33 -0.64 8.15 -0.29
CA ALA A 33 -0.19 8.08 1.10
C ALA A 33 -1.06 8.88 2.08
N GLY A 34 -1.85 9.85 1.59
CA GLY A 34 -2.63 10.75 2.43
C GLY A 34 -1.74 11.44 3.47
N HIS A 35 -2.14 11.35 4.75
CA HIS A 35 -1.36 11.89 5.88
C HIS A 35 -0.14 11.02 6.26
N GLY A 36 0.19 9.98 5.50
CA GLY A 36 1.42 9.20 5.61
C GLY A 36 1.53 8.31 6.85
N ARG A 37 0.44 7.72 7.34
CA ARG A 37 0.48 6.82 8.49
C ARG A 37 1.40 5.62 8.28
N ASN A 38 1.38 5.04 7.09
CA ASN A 38 2.25 3.91 6.72
C ASN A 38 3.68 4.38 6.44
N ALA A 39 3.86 5.52 5.75
CA ALA A 39 5.16 6.13 5.52
C ALA A 39 5.93 6.38 6.83
N ARG A 40 5.27 6.97 7.84
CA ARG A 40 5.86 7.20 9.18
C ARG A 40 6.25 5.90 9.86
N HIS A 41 5.42 4.88 9.75
CA HIS A 41 5.69 3.57 10.35
C HIS A 41 6.94 2.94 9.73
N LEU A 42 7.03 2.91 8.40
CA LEU A 42 8.17 2.35 7.67
C LEU A 42 9.45 3.14 7.91
N ALA A 43 9.38 4.48 7.91
CA ALA A 43 10.54 5.33 8.16
C ALA A 43 11.15 5.08 9.56
N ARG A 44 10.32 4.88 10.61
CA ARG A 44 10.81 4.49 11.95
C ARG A 44 11.54 3.14 11.97
N ARG A 45 11.35 2.30 10.97
CA ARG A 45 12.06 1.03 10.77
C ARG A 45 13.34 1.18 9.94
N GLY A 46 13.75 2.40 9.63
CA GLY A 46 14.95 2.68 8.84
C GLY A 46 14.75 2.55 7.33
N VAL A 47 13.51 2.55 6.85
CA VAL A 47 13.15 2.51 5.43
C VAL A 47 13.10 3.94 4.88
N ARG A 48 13.58 4.16 3.65
CA ARG A 48 13.45 5.44 2.94
C ARG A 48 12.14 5.44 2.13
N VAL A 49 11.21 6.31 2.48
CA VAL A 49 9.87 6.31 1.89
C VAL A 49 9.69 7.51 0.96
N LEU A 50 9.24 7.28 -0.26
CA LEU A 50 8.62 8.28 -1.11
C LEU A 50 7.11 8.18 -0.95
N ALA A 51 6.49 9.14 -0.28
CA ALA A 51 5.05 9.26 -0.12
C ALA A 51 4.48 10.09 -1.27
N VAL A 52 3.59 9.49 -2.06
CA VAL A 52 2.96 10.15 -3.22
C VAL A 52 1.47 10.27 -2.99
N ASP A 53 0.93 11.46 -3.17
CA ASP A 53 -0.50 11.74 -3.14
C ASP A 53 -0.81 12.97 -3.98
N ARG A 54 -2.05 13.12 -4.43
CA ARG A 54 -2.54 14.34 -5.09
C ARG A 54 -2.88 15.46 -4.11
N ASP A 55 -3.13 15.11 -2.84
CA ASP A 55 -3.45 16.05 -1.76
C ASP A 55 -2.18 16.62 -1.14
N ALA A 56 -1.80 17.81 -1.62
CA ALA A 56 -0.64 18.54 -1.10
C ALA A 56 -0.77 18.88 0.40
N ALA A 57 -2.00 19.13 0.89
CA ALA A 57 -2.22 19.48 2.29
C ALA A 57 -2.02 18.26 3.20
N ALA A 58 -2.47 17.09 2.76
CA ALA A 58 -2.20 15.83 3.47
C ALA A 58 -0.70 15.54 3.53
N LEU A 59 0.02 15.65 2.41
CA LEU A 59 1.47 15.44 2.33
C LEU A 59 2.27 16.47 3.16
N ALA A 60 1.80 17.71 3.30
CA ALA A 60 2.46 18.71 4.11
C ALA A 60 2.62 18.28 5.58
N THR A 61 1.76 17.38 6.07
CA THR A 61 1.89 16.80 7.41
C THR A 61 3.13 15.93 7.58
N LEU A 62 3.76 15.52 6.49
CA LEU A 62 4.99 14.70 6.47
C LEU A 62 6.27 15.53 6.41
N GLN A 63 6.17 16.86 6.30
CA GLN A 63 7.36 17.71 6.27
C GLN A 63 8.20 17.52 7.53
N GLY A 64 9.52 17.37 7.35
CA GLY A 64 10.46 17.16 8.45
C GLY A 64 10.44 15.77 9.09
N VAL A 65 9.65 14.83 8.58
CA VAL A 65 9.68 13.44 9.03
C VAL A 65 10.92 12.75 8.44
N ALA A 66 11.86 12.40 9.30
CA ALA A 66 13.09 11.74 8.87
C ALA A 66 12.80 10.45 8.11
N GLY A 67 13.46 10.28 6.96
CA GLY A 67 13.30 9.09 6.10
C GLY A 67 12.06 9.11 5.21
N VAL A 68 11.31 10.23 5.16
CA VAL A 68 10.15 10.39 4.29
C VAL A 68 10.36 11.58 3.36
N ASP A 69 10.37 11.30 2.06
CA ASP A 69 10.25 12.29 0.99
C ASP A 69 8.80 12.32 0.50
N THR A 70 8.33 13.48 0.04
CA THR A 70 6.96 13.64 -0.46
C THR A 70 6.94 14.11 -1.91
N ARG A 71 5.96 13.63 -2.68
CA ARG A 71 5.71 14.10 -4.03
C ARG A 71 4.21 14.30 -4.26
N VAL A 72 3.83 15.53 -4.57
CA VAL A 72 2.45 15.82 -5.02
C VAL A 72 2.34 15.39 -6.48
N ALA A 73 1.52 14.38 -6.74
CA ALA A 73 1.29 13.89 -8.11
C ALA A 73 -0.05 13.18 -8.22
N ASP A 74 -0.67 13.29 -9.40
CA ASP A 74 -1.85 12.52 -9.77
C ASP A 74 -1.42 11.18 -10.39
N LEU A 75 -1.72 10.09 -9.68
CA LEU A 75 -1.43 8.71 -10.11
C LEU A 75 -2.46 8.15 -11.10
N GLU A 76 -3.53 8.91 -11.38
CA GLU A 76 -4.61 8.56 -12.30
C GLU A 76 -4.58 9.41 -13.58
N GLY A 77 -3.61 10.32 -13.69
CA GLY A 77 -3.44 11.21 -14.83
C GLY A 77 -2.96 10.51 -16.10
N ALA A 78 -2.97 11.25 -17.21
CA ALA A 78 -2.54 10.75 -18.52
C ALA A 78 -1.05 10.33 -18.57
N HIS A 79 -0.23 10.87 -17.69
CA HIS A 79 1.20 10.56 -17.62
C HIS A 79 1.53 9.97 -16.26
N TRP A 80 2.18 8.81 -16.28
CA TRP A 80 2.65 8.16 -15.05
C TRP A 80 3.79 8.96 -14.43
N PRO A 81 3.62 9.53 -13.21
CA PRO A 81 4.59 10.47 -12.64
C PRO A 81 5.85 9.80 -12.07
N LEU A 82 5.90 8.46 -12.07
CA LEU A 82 7.00 7.66 -11.55
C LEU A 82 7.70 6.84 -12.64
N ALA A 83 7.58 7.28 -13.90
CA ALA A 83 8.18 6.58 -15.03
C ALA A 83 9.71 6.46 -14.87
N GLY A 84 10.24 5.24 -15.04
CA GLY A 84 11.67 4.94 -14.90
C GLY A 84 12.16 4.81 -13.46
N GLU A 85 11.31 5.02 -12.46
CA GLU A 85 11.69 4.78 -11.06
C GLU A 85 11.50 3.33 -10.66
N ARG A 86 12.37 2.86 -9.74
CA ARG A 86 12.32 1.51 -9.17
C ARG A 86 12.33 1.60 -7.66
N PHE A 87 11.59 0.70 -7.01
CA PHE A 87 11.40 0.65 -5.57
C PHE A 87 11.62 -0.76 -5.04
N ASP A 88 12.33 -0.87 -3.92
CA ASP A 88 12.52 -2.14 -3.21
C ASP A 88 11.24 -2.60 -2.50
N GLY A 89 10.29 -1.68 -2.33
CA GLY A 89 8.96 -1.99 -1.81
C GLY A 89 7.90 -1.02 -2.31
N ILE A 90 6.69 -1.51 -2.45
CA ILE A 90 5.51 -0.70 -2.78
C ILE A 90 4.42 -1.02 -1.77
N VAL A 91 3.85 0.03 -1.17
CA VAL A 91 2.74 -0.06 -0.22
C VAL A 91 1.53 0.68 -0.78
N VAL A 92 0.39 -0.01 -0.77
CA VAL A 92 -0.89 0.53 -1.24
C VAL A 92 -1.96 0.24 -0.21
N VAL A 93 -2.58 1.27 0.37
CA VAL A 93 -3.64 1.10 1.36
C VAL A 93 -4.83 2.01 1.03
N HIS A 94 -6.02 1.40 0.90
CA HIS A 94 -7.28 2.08 0.59
C HIS A 94 -7.26 2.86 -0.74
N TYR A 95 -6.54 2.35 -1.71
CA TYR A 95 -6.46 2.92 -3.05
C TYR A 95 -6.62 1.83 -4.10
N LEU A 96 -7.38 2.11 -5.15
CA LEU A 96 -7.54 1.24 -6.31
C LEU A 96 -7.72 2.08 -7.58
N HIS A 97 -6.74 1.99 -8.46
CA HIS A 97 -6.84 2.49 -9.83
C HIS A 97 -6.28 1.42 -10.78
N ARG A 98 -7.17 0.69 -11.43
CA ARG A 98 -6.80 -0.49 -12.25
C ARG A 98 -5.79 -0.19 -13.35
N PRO A 99 -5.89 0.93 -14.09
CA PRO A 99 -4.90 1.25 -15.11
C PRO A 99 -3.48 1.43 -14.60
N SER A 100 -3.29 1.84 -13.33
CA SER A 100 -1.96 2.00 -12.75
C SER A 100 -1.37 0.73 -12.14
N LEU A 101 -2.15 -0.36 -11.97
CA LEU A 101 -1.66 -1.61 -11.38
C LEU A 101 -0.45 -2.21 -12.14
N PRO A 102 -0.46 -2.32 -13.48
CA PRO A 102 0.71 -2.79 -14.20
C PRO A 102 1.93 -1.88 -14.02
N LEU A 103 1.72 -0.56 -13.99
CA LEU A 103 2.80 0.43 -13.83
C LEU A 103 3.44 0.36 -12.45
N LEU A 104 2.65 0.07 -11.40
CA LEU A 104 3.16 -0.19 -10.05
C LEU A 104 4.03 -1.46 -10.03
N LEU A 105 3.56 -2.54 -10.67
CA LEU A 105 4.36 -3.76 -10.75
C LEU A 105 5.63 -3.59 -11.57
N ASP A 106 5.63 -2.75 -12.60
CA ASP A 106 6.81 -2.42 -13.39
C ASP A 106 7.80 -1.56 -12.60
N ALA A 107 7.33 -0.76 -11.65
CA ALA A 107 8.18 0.04 -10.75
C ALA A 107 8.75 -0.77 -9.57
N LEU A 108 8.30 -2.00 -9.33
CA LEU A 108 8.84 -2.85 -8.27
C LEU A 108 10.16 -3.48 -8.70
N ALA A 109 11.15 -3.52 -7.81
CA ALA A 109 12.39 -4.25 -8.03
C ALA A 109 12.15 -5.76 -8.16
N ASP A 110 13.05 -6.48 -8.84
CA ASP A 110 12.87 -7.90 -9.14
C ASP A 110 12.83 -8.79 -7.89
N ASP A 111 13.40 -8.32 -6.78
CA ASP A 111 13.33 -8.92 -5.43
C ASP A 111 12.48 -8.11 -4.45
N GLY A 112 11.75 -7.10 -4.94
CA GLY A 112 11.01 -6.14 -4.16
C GLY A 112 9.81 -6.73 -3.42
N VAL A 113 9.19 -5.94 -2.54
CA VAL A 113 8.05 -6.32 -1.71
C VAL A 113 6.82 -5.50 -2.09
N LEU A 114 5.71 -6.16 -2.39
CA LEU A 114 4.40 -5.52 -2.55
C LEU A 114 3.53 -5.81 -1.33
N LEU A 115 3.08 -4.76 -0.65
CA LEU A 115 2.07 -4.83 0.41
C LEU A 115 0.83 -4.05 -0.04
N TYR A 116 -0.26 -4.75 -0.25
CA TYR A 116 -1.50 -4.15 -0.76
C TYR A 116 -2.68 -4.47 0.17
N GLU A 117 -3.47 -3.48 0.54
CA GLU A 117 -4.74 -3.63 1.24
C GLU A 117 -5.75 -2.63 0.69
N THR A 118 -6.88 -3.10 0.19
CA THR A 118 -7.98 -2.20 -0.15
C THR A 118 -9.34 -2.90 -0.08
N PHE A 119 -10.38 -2.12 -0.31
CA PHE A 119 -11.75 -2.58 -0.20
C PHE A 119 -12.16 -3.50 -1.36
N ALA A 120 -13.07 -4.43 -1.08
CA ALA A 120 -13.59 -5.38 -2.06
C ALA A 120 -15.12 -5.33 -2.13
N THR A 121 -15.66 -5.95 -3.16
CA THR A 121 -17.12 -6.10 -3.38
C THR A 121 -17.80 -6.64 -2.13
N GLY A 122 -18.89 -6.03 -1.73
CA GLY A 122 -19.57 -6.28 -0.46
C GLY A 122 -19.33 -5.16 0.58
N ASN A 123 -18.29 -4.31 0.39
CA ASN A 123 -17.99 -3.20 1.30
C ASN A 123 -19.09 -2.12 1.28
N GLU A 124 -19.83 -1.99 0.20
CA GLU A 124 -20.96 -1.06 0.07
C GLU A 124 -22.01 -1.23 1.16
N ARG A 125 -22.08 -2.40 1.81
CA ARG A 125 -22.96 -2.67 2.96
C ARG A 125 -22.52 -1.93 4.23
N PHE A 126 -21.24 -1.57 4.31
CA PHE A 126 -20.63 -0.93 5.49
C PHE A 126 -20.39 0.56 5.28
N GLY A 127 -20.53 1.08 4.05
CA GLY A 127 -20.36 2.48 3.76
C GLY A 127 -19.47 2.77 2.55
N ARG A 128 -18.57 3.72 2.71
CA ARG A 128 -17.65 4.13 1.61
C ARG A 128 -16.31 3.40 1.70
N PRO A 129 -15.68 3.10 0.54
CA PRO A 129 -16.20 3.26 -0.83
C PRO A 129 -17.34 2.28 -1.12
N SER A 130 -18.34 2.76 -1.87
CA SER A 130 -19.48 1.97 -2.33
C SER A 130 -19.54 1.86 -3.87
N ASN A 131 -18.76 2.69 -4.58
CA ASN A 131 -18.69 2.61 -6.03
C ASN A 131 -17.89 1.35 -6.44
N PRO A 132 -18.46 0.45 -7.28
CA PRO A 132 -17.78 -0.76 -7.74
C PRO A 132 -16.42 -0.52 -8.41
N ALA A 133 -16.20 0.66 -9.00
CA ALA A 133 -14.92 1.02 -9.59
C ALA A 133 -13.77 1.03 -8.58
N PHE A 134 -14.07 1.27 -7.29
CA PHE A 134 -13.12 1.30 -6.19
C PHE A 134 -13.15 0.04 -5.30
N LEU A 135 -13.86 -1.00 -5.74
CA LEU A 135 -13.96 -2.26 -5.03
C LEU A 135 -13.33 -3.38 -5.85
N LEU A 136 -12.43 -4.13 -5.24
CA LEU A 136 -11.84 -5.31 -5.87
C LEU A 136 -12.88 -6.42 -6.03
N ARG A 137 -12.85 -7.12 -7.14
CA ARG A 137 -13.57 -8.37 -7.30
C ARG A 137 -12.89 -9.48 -6.51
N ALA A 138 -13.60 -10.56 -6.20
CA ALA A 138 -13.01 -11.73 -5.54
C ALA A 138 -11.73 -12.18 -6.29
N ASN A 139 -10.64 -12.39 -5.53
CA ASN A 139 -9.33 -12.84 -6.01
C ASN A 139 -8.58 -11.85 -6.93
N GLU A 140 -9.09 -10.64 -7.18
CA GLU A 140 -8.51 -9.73 -8.17
C GLU A 140 -7.03 -9.40 -7.91
N LEU A 141 -6.61 -9.25 -6.63
CA LEU A 141 -5.19 -9.03 -6.33
C LEU A 141 -4.32 -10.25 -6.68
N LEU A 142 -4.84 -11.47 -6.55
CA LEU A 142 -4.13 -12.67 -6.98
C LEU A 142 -3.91 -12.67 -8.50
N ASP A 143 -4.95 -12.32 -9.26
CA ASP A 143 -4.89 -12.25 -10.72
C ASP A 143 -3.87 -11.19 -11.18
N VAL A 144 -3.85 -10.03 -10.49
CA VAL A 144 -2.94 -8.92 -10.79
C VAL A 144 -1.47 -9.32 -10.64
N VAL A 145 -1.12 -10.11 -9.62
CA VAL A 145 0.27 -10.49 -9.33
C VAL A 145 0.66 -11.84 -9.91
N ALA A 146 -0.30 -12.60 -10.45
CA ALA A 146 -0.06 -13.93 -11.02
C ALA A 146 1.12 -13.89 -12.02
N GLN A 147 2.01 -14.86 -11.92
CA GLN A 147 3.22 -15.00 -12.76
C GLN A 147 4.29 -13.89 -12.61
N ARG A 148 4.03 -12.84 -11.84
CA ARG A 148 4.99 -11.74 -11.64
C ARG A 148 5.63 -11.73 -10.25
N LEU A 149 4.87 -12.14 -9.23
CA LEU A 149 5.32 -12.13 -7.83
C LEU A 149 5.03 -13.47 -7.16
N THR A 150 5.80 -13.76 -6.13
CA THR A 150 5.54 -14.88 -5.21
C THR A 150 4.68 -14.39 -4.06
N ILE A 151 3.52 -15.03 -3.88
CA ILE A 151 2.58 -14.67 -2.81
C ILE A 151 3.08 -15.21 -1.48
N VAL A 152 3.25 -14.32 -0.50
CA VAL A 152 3.64 -14.65 0.88
C VAL A 152 2.40 -14.86 1.74
N ALA A 153 1.41 -13.97 1.60
CA ALA A 153 0.14 -14.05 2.31
C ALA A 153 -0.97 -13.37 1.50
N PHE A 154 -2.17 -13.92 1.61
CA PHE A 154 -3.38 -13.33 1.03
C PHE A 154 -4.55 -13.53 1.98
N GLU A 155 -5.33 -12.49 2.18
CA GLU A 155 -6.59 -12.51 2.92
C GLU A 155 -7.65 -11.78 2.12
N GLN A 156 -8.87 -12.33 2.09
CA GLN A 156 -10.04 -11.61 1.58
C GLN A 156 -11.27 -11.98 2.39
N GLY A 157 -12.15 -10.99 2.58
CA GLY A 157 -13.40 -11.19 3.30
C GLY A 157 -13.76 -10.03 4.18
N GLU A 158 -14.73 -10.28 5.04
CA GLU A 158 -15.27 -9.31 5.97
C GLU A 158 -14.40 -9.20 7.22
N ILE A 159 -14.00 -7.98 7.56
CA ILE A 159 -13.37 -7.67 8.84
C ILE A 159 -14.42 -7.04 9.76
N GLY A 160 -14.52 -7.53 10.99
CA GLY A 160 -15.46 -7.05 12.00
C GLY A 160 -14.93 -5.91 12.85
N GLY A 161 -15.77 -5.48 13.83
CA GLY A 161 -15.42 -4.45 14.80
C GLY A 161 -15.91 -3.06 14.43
N ALA A 162 -15.34 -2.04 15.07
CA ALA A 162 -15.79 -0.65 14.92
C ALA A 162 -15.63 -0.08 13.49
N ARG A 163 -14.83 -0.72 12.67
CA ARG A 163 -14.59 -0.37 11.26
C ARG A 163 -14.77 -1.62 10.39
N ALA A 164 -15.98 -2.19 10.47
CA ALA A 164 -16.34 -3.31 9.62
C ALA A 164 -16.20 -2.95 8.14
N ALA A 165 -15.62 -3.85 7.34
CA ALA A 165 -15.38 -3.65 5.92
C ALA A 165 -15.20 -4.99 5.22
N VAL A 166 -15.33 -5.01 3.89
CA VAL A 166 -14.86 -6.12 3.06
C VAL A 166 -13.57 -5.69 2.38
N VAL A 167 -12.53 -6.49 2.53
CA VAL A 167 -11.18 -6.17 2.05
C VAL A 167 -10.55 -7.33 1.30
N GLN A 168 -9.57 -6.98 0.45
CA GLN A 168 -8.51 -7.90 0.03
C GLN A 168 -7.16 -7.35 0.49
N ARG A 169 -6.29 -8.26 0.90
CA ARG A 169 -4.95 -7.99 1.40
C ARG A 169 -3.96 -8.95 0.78
N LEU A 170 -2.84 -8.42 0.33
CA LEU A 170 -1.78 -9.18 -0.30
C LEU A 170 -0.43 -8.74 0.26
N ALA A 171 0.41 -9.71 0.61
CA ALA A 171 1.84 -9.56 0.78
C ALA A 171 2.52 -10.48 -0.24
N ALA A 172 3.32 -9.90 -1.13
CA ALA A 172 4.01 -10.64 -2.17
C ALA A 172 5.43 -10.12 -2.35
N VAL A 173 6.29 -10.95 -2.89
CA VAL A 173 7.70 -10.61 -3.14
C VAL A 173 8.08 -10.93 -4.58
N GLY A 174 9.05 -10.18 -5.11
CA GLY A 174 9.59 -10.42 -6.43
C GLY A 174 10.22 -11.82 -6.56
N THR A 175 10.15 -12.39 -7.77
CA THR A 175 10.62 -13.76 -8.03
C THR A 175 12.13 -13.93 -7.92
N ALA A 176 12.91 -12.84 -7.98
CA ALA A 176 14.35 -12.87 -7.75
C ALA A 176 14.71 -12.99 -6.24
N ARG A 177 13.74 -12.81 -5.36
CA ARG A 177 13.94 -12.99 -3.91
C ARG A 177 14.07 -14.47 -3.57
N GLY A 178 15.09 -14.80 -2.75
CA GLY A 178 15.27 -16.17 -2.28
C GLY A 178 14.02 -16.74 -1.60
N TRP A 179 13.69 -17.97 -1.90
CA TRP A 179 12.60 -18.73 -1.29
C TRP A 179 13.11 -19.71 -0.22
N PRO A 180 12.44 -19.90 0.89
CA PRO A 180 11.25 -19.15 1.36
C PRO A 180 11.64 -17.82 2.03
N PRO A 181 10.84 -16.75 1.90
CA PRO A 181 11.02 -15.55 2.69
C PRO A 181 10.69 -15.85 4.16
N ALA A 182 11.40 -15.20 5.09
CA ALA A 182 11.04 -15.27 6.50
C ALA A 182 9.65 -14.63 6.71
N LEU A 183 8.77 -15.35 7.37
CA LEU A 183 7.45 -14.82 7.78
C LEU A 183 7.60 -13.99 9.07
N PRO A 184 6.85 -12.90 9.21
CA PRO A 184 6.80 -12.07 10.40
C PRO A 184 6.03 -12.73 11.55
#